data_9d22ceb71be61fa392017c70e53de2f8
#
_entry.id   9d22ceb71be61fa392017c70e53de2f8
#
_cell.length_a   1.000
_cell.length_b   1.000
_cell.length_c   1.000
_cell.angle_alpha   90.00
_cell.angle_beta   90.00
_cell.angle_gamma   90.00
#
_symmetry.space_group_name_H-M   'P 1'
#
loop_
_entity.id
_entity.type
_entity.pdbx_description
1 polymer ?
#
loop_
_entity_poly.entity_id
_entity_poly.type
_entity_poly.pdbx_seq_one_letter_code
_entity_poly.pdbx_strand_id
1 'polypeptide(L)'
;MWRLASSKRIGSADRFKKMKDNITLTITSLLSILLMSFHIADDVVRGFEPGGFKNIQTILTIFVWLYGTLALTGRRSGYIIMLLGSILGCLVSVAHMRGAGLVGGRIANSSGKFFWVWTVLALGVTALFSVIQSARGLWNFPWRRRRSPEESGE
;
A
#
# COMPACT_ATOMS: atom_id res chain seq x y z
N MET A 1 38.45 20.58 11.59
CA MET A 1 37.84 20.66 10.24
C MET A 1 37.27 19.33 9.74
N TRP A 2 37.84 18.19 9.99
CA TRP A 2 37.38 16.85 9.54
C TRP A 2 36.04 16.36 10.15
N ARG A 3 35.73 16.70 11.39
CA ARG A 3 34.47 16.26 12.05
C ARG A 3 33.20 16.84 11.43
N LEU A 4 33.22 18.09 10.94
CA LEU A 4 32.08 18.75 10.32
C LEU A 4 31.74 18.18 8.93
N ALA A 5 32.75 17.75 8.16
CA ALA A 5 32.56 17.14 6.84
C ALA A 5 31.96 15.72 6.93
N SER A 6 32.28 14.96 7.98
CA SER A 6 31.72 13.62 8.25
C SER A 6 30.22 13.69 8.61
N SER A 7 29.84 14.62 9.51
CA SER A 7 28.44 14.81 9.92
C SER A 7 27.51 15.21 8.76
N LYS A 8 28.01 16.05 7.84
CA LYS A 8 27.24 16.50 6.68
C LYS A 8 27.03 15.39 5.64
N ARG A 9 27.99 14.47 5.50
CA ARG A 9 27.86 13.29 4.60
C ARG A 9 26.87 12.27 5.14
N ILE A 10 26.86 12.01 6.44
CA ILE A 10 25.91 11.08 7.08
C ILE A 10 24.49 11.59 6.88
N GLY A 11 24.21 12.87 7.09
CA GLY A 11 22.87 13.44 6.90
C GLY A 11 22.38 13.46 5.44
N SER A 12 23.30 13.46 4.44
CA SER A 12 22.92 13.36 3.03
C SER A 12 22.56 11.91 2.65
N ALA A 13 23.34 10.93 3.09
CA ALA A 13 23.09 9.52 2.84
C ALA A 13 21.73 9.06 3.42
N ASP A 14 21.41 9.49 4.65
CA ASP A 14 20.12 9.18 5.28
C ASP A 14 18.93 9.79 4.53
N ARG A 15 19.07 11.02 4.02
CA ARG A 15 18.05 11.65 3.17
C ARG A 15 17.82 10.89 1.87
N PHE A 16 18.88 10.50 1.19
CA PHE A 16 18.79 9.69 -0.04
C PHE A 16 18.12 8.35 0.21
N LYS A 17 18.47 7.66 1.30
CA LYS A 17 17.84 6.41 1.69
C LYS A 17 16.34 6.60 1.92
N LYS A 18 15.95 7.59 2.73
CA LYS A 18 14.54 7.89 3.02
C LYS A 18 13.76 8.24 1.75
N MET A 19 14.36 8.97 0.82
CA MET A 19 13.73 9.29 -0.47
C MET A 19 13.51 8.04 -1.31
N LYS A 20 14.50 7.15 -1.41
CA LYS A 20 14.36 5.86 -2.12
C LYS A 20 13.26 5.00 -1.51
N ASP A 21 13.23 4.88 -0.17
CA ASP A 21 12.23 4.09 0.54
C ASP A 21 10.80 4.62 0.28
N ASN A 22 10.61 5.95 0.26
CA ASN A 22 9.33 6.56 -0.06
C ASN A 22 8.92 6.32 -1.52
N ILE A 23 9.85 6.43 -2.47
CA ILE A 23 9.58 6.16 -3.89
C ILE A 23 9.18 4.70 -4.08
N THR A 24 9.92 3.77 -3.49
CA THR A 24 9.61 2.34 -3.61
C THR A 24 8.24 2.02 -3.00
N LEU A 25 7.92 2.59 -1.83
CA LEU A 25 6.60 2.44 -1.21
C LEU A 25 5.49 3.01 -2.10
N THR A 26 5.69 4.20 -2.68
CA THR A 26 4.71 4.80 -3.60
C THR A 26 4.48 3.91 -4.81
N ILE A 27 5.54 3.38 -5.43
CA ILE A 27 5.42 2.49 -6.60
C ILE A 27 4.69 1.20 -6.23
N THR A 28 5.06 0.54 -5.14
CA THR A 28 4.41 -0.72 -4.72
C THR A 28 2.94 -0.51 -4.35
N SER A 29 2.62 0.61 -3.70
CA SER A 29 1.24 0.97 -3.36
C SER A 29 0.41 1.26 -4.61
N LEU A 30 0.94 2.02 -5.59
CA LEU A 30 0.25 2.29 -6.86
C LEU A 30 0.03 1.02 -7.67
N LEU A 31 1.01 0.12 -7.73
CA LEU A 31 0.85 -1.19 -8.37
C LEU A 31 -0.24 -2.02 -7.69
N SER A 32 -0.29 -2.02 -6.36
CA SER A 32 -1.34 -2.73 -5.62
C SER A 32 -2.73 -2.14 -5.91
N ILE A 33 -2.87 -0.81 -5.97
CA ILE A 33 -4.11 -0.13 -6.32
C ILE A 33 -4.54 -0.48 -7.75
N LEU A 34 -3.62 -0.47 -8.70
CA LEU A 34 -3.88 -0.82 -10.10
C LEU A 34 -4.35 -2.28 -10.24
N LEU A 35 -3.64 -3.22 -9.59
CA LEU A 35 -3.98 -4.64 -9.62
C LEU A 35 -5.32 -4.92 -8.92
N MET A 36 -5.61 -4.24 -7.80
CA MET A 36 -6.91 -4.29 -7.14
C MET A 36 -8.02 -3.78 -8.05
N SER A 37 -7.81 -2.68 -8.76
CA SER A 37 -8.78 -2.13 -9.71
C SER A 37 -9.06 -3.09 -10.85
N PHE A 38 -8.03 -3.73 -11.41
CA PHE A 38 -8.19 -4.74 -12.46
C PHE A 38 -8.93 -5.99 -11.95
N HIS A 39 -8.59 -6.44 -10.73
CA HIS A 39 -9.26 -7.59 -10.13
C HIS A 39 -10.75 -7.32 -9.94
N ILE A 40 -11.14 -6.17 -9.37
CA ILE A 40 -12.55 -5.80 -9.18
C ILE A 40 -13.27 -5.64 -10.52
N ALA A 41 -12.62 -5.01 -11.51
CA ALA A 41 -13.21 -4.87 -12.84
C ALA A 41 -13.47 -6.23 -13.50
N ASP A 42 -12.52 -7.17 -13.38
CA ASP A 42 -12.69 -8.53 -13.91
C ASP A 42 -13.79 -9.30 -13.17
N ASP A 43 -13.92 -9.15 -11.85
CA ASP A 43 -14.98 -9.76 -11.05
C ASP A 43 -16.37 -9.22 -11.41
N VAL A 44 -16.49 -7.92 -11.69
CA VAL A 44 -17.73 -7.31 -12.18
C VAL A 44 -18.10 -7.83 -13.57
N VAL A 45 -17.15 -7.91 -14.50
CA VAL A 45 -17.36 -8.43 -15.86
C VAL A 45 -17.79 -9.90 -15.83
N ARG A 46 -17.26 -10.70 -14.88
CA ARG A 46 -17.64 -12.12 -14.69
C ARG A 46 -18.95 -12.31 -13.93
N GLY A 47 -19.53 -11.23 -13.39
CA GLY A 47 -20.74 -11.30 -12.56
C GLY A 47 -20.50 -11.90 -11.17
N PHE A 48 -19.25 -11.91 -10.68
CA PHE A 48 -18.93 -12.32 -9.31
C PHE A 48 -19.30 -11.23 -8.32
N GLU A 49 -19.14 -9.98 -8.73
CA GLU A 49 -19.51 -8.78 -7.97
C GLU A 49 -20.62 -8.00 -8.70
N PRO A 50 -21.58 -7.42 -7.96
CA PRO A 50 -22.59 -6.56 -8.55
C PRO A 50 -21.95 -5.26 -9.04
N GLY A 51 -22.07 -4.95 -10.31
CA GLY A 51 -21.58 -3.68 -10.85
C GLY A 51 -22.39 -2.45 -10.37
N GLY A 52 -21.88 -1.25 -10.70
CA GLY A 52 -22.56 0.02 -10.48
C GLY A 52 -22.48 0.54 -9.04
N PHE A 53 -23.56 1.22 -8.59
CA PHE A 53 -23.57 1.90 -7.28
C PHE A 53 -23.43 0.97 -6.07
N LYS A 54 -23.65 -0.33 -6.21
CA LYS A 54 -23.45 -1.30 -5.12
C LYS A 54 -21.98 -1.42 -4.71
N ASN A 55 -21.05 -1.07 -5.60
CA ASN A 55 -19.60 -1.11 -5.34
C ASN A 55 -19.02 0.24 -4.92
N ILE A 56 -19.85 1.23 -4.58
CA ILE A 56 -19.39 2.58 -4.24
C ILE A 56 -18.42 2.57 -3.05
N GLN A 57 -18.61 1.69 -2.07
CA GLN A 57 -17.72 1.56 -0.93
C GLN A 57 -16.32 1.10 -1.35
N THR A 58 -16.24 0.16 -2.27
CA THR A 58 -14.97 -0.34 -2.83
C THR A 58 -14.26 0.76 -3.61
N ILE A 59 -15.01 1.50 -4.43
CA ILE A 59 -14.49 2.65 -5.19
C ILE A 59 -13.94 3.72 -4.24
N LEU A 60 -14.69 4.10 -3.21
CA LEU A 60 -14.24 5.08 -2.21
C LEU A 60 -12.98 4.61 -1.48
N THR A 61 -12.88 3.32 -1.15
CA THR A 61 -11.68 2.74 -0.51
C THR A 61 -10.46 2.88 -1.42
N ILE A 62 -10.60 2.61 -2.71
CA ILE A 62 -9.52 2.79 -3.70
C ILE A 62 -9.12 4.27 -3.80
N PHE A 63 -10.07 5.20 -3.83
CA PHE A 63 -9.77 6.64 -3.87
C PHE A 63 -9.04 7.12 -2.61
N VAL A 64 -9.46 6.68 -1.42
CA VAL A 64 -8.77 7.01 -0.15
C VAL A 64 -7.35 6.45 -0.16
N TRP A 65 -7.16 5.22 -0.63
CA TRP A 65 -5.84 4.61 -0.73
C TRP A 65 -4.95 5.36 -1.73
N LEU A 66 -5.48 5.72 -2.90
CA LEU A 66 -4.79 6.51 -3.91
C LEU A 66 -4.40 7.90 -3.38
N TYR A 67 -5.33 8.58 -2.70
CA TYR A 67 -5.06 9.87 -2.05
C TYR A 67 -3.95 9.76 -1.00
N GLY A 68 -4.01 8.74 -0.14
CA GLY A 68 -2.96 8.45 0.84
C GLY A 68 -1.60 8.23 0.19
N THR A 69 -1.58 7.54 -0.95
CA THR A 69 -0.35 7.23 -1.68
C THR A 69 0.24 8.46 -2.38
N LEU A 70 -0.58 9.30 -3.04
CA LEU A 70 -0.10 10.42 -3.84
C LEU A 70 0.06 11.71 -3.04
N ALA A 71 -0.95 12.06 -2.22
CA ALA A 71 -0.99 13.36 -1.55
C ALA A 71 -0.35 13.34 -0.16
N LEU A 72 -0.28 12.19 0.50
CA LEU A 72 0.21 12.08 1.87
C LEU A 72 1.54 11.32 2.00
N THR A 73 2.25 11.11 0.88
CA THR A 73 3.56 10.45 0.88
C THR A 73 4.53 11.14 1.84
N GLY A 74 5.20 10.35 2.68
CA GLY A 74 6.14 10.85 3.68
C GLY A 74 5.50 11.44 4.94
N ARG A 75 4.17 11.49 5.02
CA ARG A 75 3.41 11.86 6.23
C ARG A 75 2.96 10.60 6.98
N ARG A 76 2.80 10.71 8.30
CA ARG A 76 2.33 9.60 9.12
C ARG A 76 0.97 9.05 8.67
N SER A 77 0.03 9.95 8.35
CA SER A 77 -1.29 9.57 7.83
C SER A 77 -1.21 8.80 6.51
N GLY A 78 -0.29 9.18 5.61
CA GLY A 78 -0.04 8.47 4.36
C GLY A 78 0.43 7.04 4.60
N TYR A 79 1.41 6.83 5.50
CA TYR A 79 1.86 5.48 5.86
C TYR A 79 0.73 4.63 6.46
N ILE A 80 -0.15 5.22 7.29
CA ILE A 80 -1.30 4.49 7.87
C ILE A 80 -2.28 4.08 6.78
N ILE A 81 -2.64 4.99 5.88
CA ILE A 81 -3.59 4.70 4.79
C ILE A 81 -3.01 3.64 3.84
N MET A 82 -1.74 3.78 3.43
CA MET A 82 -1.07 2.79 2.58
C MET A 82 -0.97 1.42 3.27
N LEU A 83 -0.70 1.39 4.58
CA LEU A 83 -0.66 0.15 5.36
C LEU A 83 -2.02 -0.54 5.37
N LEU A 84 -3.10 0.18 5.70
CA LEU A 84 -4.45 -0.37 5.75
C LEU A 84 -4.92 -0.86 4.37
N GLY A 85 -4.71 -0.07 3.32
CA GLY A 85 -5.03 -0.46 1.95
C GLY A 85 -4.25 -1.70 1.50
N SER A 86 -2.97 -1.77 1.83
CA SER A 86 -2.13 -2.93 1.48
C SER A 86 -2.50 -4.18 2.27
N ILE A 87 -2.88 -4.06 3.54
CA ILE A 87 -3.44 -5.18 4.33
C ILE A 87 -4.71 -5.71 3.64
N LEU A 88 -5.60 -4.81 3.22
CA LEU A 88 -6.80 -5.18 2.47
C LEU A 88 -6.45 -5.95 1.19
N GLY A 89 -5.46 -5.49 0.41
CA GLY A 89 -4.97 -6.18 -0.77
C GLY A 89 -4.45 -7.59 -0.48
N CYS A 90 -3.70 -7.76 0.62
CA CYS A 90 -3.26 -9.09 1.07
C CYS A 90 -4.45 -9.99 1.47
N LEU A 91 -5.44 -9.44 2.18
CA LEU A 91 -6.61 -10.20 2.61
C LEU A 91 -7.45 -10.68 1.42
N VAL A 92 -7.63 -9.86 0.39
CA VAL A 92 -8.31 -10.25 -0.85
C VAL A 92 -7.58 -11.43 -1.49
N SER A 93 -6.26 -11.36 -1.64
CA SER A 93 -5.46 -12.44 -2.22
C SER A 93 -5.58 -13.73 -1.40
N VAL A 94 -5.48 -13.66 -0.07
CA VAL A 94 -5.62 -14.82 0.83
C VAL A 94 -7.03 -15.40 0.77
N ALA A 95 -8.07 -14.56 0.70
CA ALA A 95 -9.45 -15.03 0.62
C ALA A 95 -9.68 -15.86 -0.66
N HIS A 96 -9.12 -15.43 -1.79
CA HIS A 96 -9.21 -16.15 -3.06
C HIS A 96 -8.37 -17.44 -3.14
N MET A 97 -7.39 -17.59 -2.26
CA MET A 97 -6.61 -18.84 -2.14
C MET A 97 -7.35 -19.94 -1.34
N ARG A 98 -8.42 -19.60 -0.63
CA ARG A 98 -9.18 -20.52 0.20
C ARG A 98 -10.27 -21.26 -0.60
N GLY A 99 -10.82 -22.31 -0.04
CA GLY A 99 -11.89 -23.10 -0.68
C GLY A 99 -11.39 -23.87 -1.90
N ALA A 100 -11.98 -23.61 -3.09
CA ALA A 100 -11.58 -24.25 -4.34
C ALA A 100 -10.22 -23.79 -4.88
N GLY A 101 -9.59 -22.79 -4.24
CA GLY A 101 -8.31 -22.22 -4.64
C GLY A 101 -8.41 -21.31 -5.87
N LEU A 102 -7.23 -20.81 -6.31
CA LEU A 102 -7.12 -19.83 -7.39
C LEU A 102 -7.58 -20.34 -8.77
N VAL A 103 -7.57 -21.66 -8.99
CA VAL A 103 -7.87 -22.26 -10.29
C VAL A 103 -9.12 -23.17 -10.27
N GLY A 104 -9.81 -23.22 -9.14
CA GLY A 104 -11.01 -24.04 -8.94
C GLY A 104 -12.33 -23.26 -9.05
N GLY A 105 -13.43 -23.96 -8.75
CA GLY A 105 -14.76 -23.36 -8.71
C GLY A 105 -15.20 -22.72 -10.02
N ARG A 106 -15.77 -21.52 -9.95
CA ARG A 106 -16.27 -20.77 -11.11
C ARG A 106 -15.17 -20.34 -12.09
N ILE A 107 -13.93 -20.23 -11.62
CA ILE A 107 -12.79 -19.82 -12.46
C ILE A 107 -12.25 -20.96 -13.33
N ALA A 108 -12.39 -22.21 -12.90
CA ALA A 108 -11.77 -23.38 -13.54
C ALA A 108 -11.99 -23.46 -15.06
N ASN A 109 -13.21 -23.19 -15.51
CA ASN A 109 -13.66 -23.30 -16.91
C ASN A 109 -13.95 -21.95 -17.56
N SER A 110 -13.53 -20.83 -16.95
CA SER A 110 -13.77 -19.51 -17.51
C SER A 110 -12.64 -19.07 -18.46
N SER A 111 -12.99 -18.30 -19.50
CA SER A 111 -11.99 -17.62 -20.33
C SER A 111 -11.24 -16.57 -19.49
N GLY A 112 -9.95 -16.35 -19.78
CA GLY A 112 -9.15 -15.36 -19.06
C GLY A 112 -8.79 -15.73 -17.62
N LYS A 113 -8.93 -16.99 -17.21
CA LYS A 113 -8.52 -17.46 -15.87
C LYS A 113 -7.06 -17.13 -15.53
N PHE A 114 -6.18 -17.12 -16.53
CA PHE A 114 -4.79 -16.74 -16.35
C PHE A 114 -4.64 -15.29 -15.87
N PHE A 115 -5.37 -14.36 -16.49
CA PHE A 115 -5.36 -12.94 -16.09
C PHE A 115 -5.87 -12.76 -14.66
N TRP A 116 -6.97 -13.43 -14.31
CA TRP A 116 -7.54 -13.37 -12.96
C TRP A 116 -6.56 -13.92 -11.90
N VAL A 117 -5.99 -15.12 -12.13
CA VAL A 117 -5.01 -15.72 -11.21
C VAL A 117 -3.78 -14.81 -11.07
N TRP A 118 -3.29 -14.30 -12.20
CA TRP A 118 -2.12 -13.44 -12.21
C TRP A 118 -2.34 -12.13 -11.44
N THR A 119 -3.49 -11.47 -11.63
CA THR A 119 -3.80 -10.23 -10.92
C THR A 119 -3.92 -10.44 -9.42
N VAL A 120 -4.54 -11.53 -8.97
CA VAL A 120 -4.65 -11.88 -7.53
C VAL A 120 -3.29 -12.15 -6.91
N LEU A 121 -2.44 -12.94 -7.57
CA LEU A 121 -1.10 -13.25 -7.07
C LEU A 121 -0.20 -12.02 -7.05
N ALA A 122 -0.17 -11.26 -8.14
CA ALA A 122 0.61 -10.03 -8.24
C ALA A 122 0.15 -8.98 -7.20
N LEU A 123 -1.16 -8.86 -6.98
CA LEU A 123 -1.73 -8.02 -5.92
C LEU A 123 -1.21 -8.46 -4.54
N GLY A 124 -1.26 -9.74 -4.22
CA GLY A 124 -0.77 -10.27 -2.95
C GLY A 124 0.70 -9.93 -2.70
N VAL A 125 1.54 -10.14 -3.70
CA VAL A 125 2.99 -9.85 -3.62
C VAL A 125 3.26 -8.36 -3.45
N THR A 126 2.68 -7.51 -4.31
CA THR A 126 2.90 -6.05 -4.26
C THR A 126 2.33 -5.44 -2.98
N ALA A 127 1.16 -5.90 -2.53
CA ALA A 127 0.55 -5.47 -1.28
C ALA A 127 1.41 -5.88 -0.06
N LEU A 128 1.97 -7.09 -0.05
CA LEU A 128 2.87 -7.53 1.02
C LEU A 128 4.12 -6.65 1.12
N PHE A 129 4.75 -6.33 -0.02
CA PHE A 129 5.87 -5.39 -0.04
C PHE A 129 5.46 -4.02 0.49
N SER A 130 4.29 -3.51 0.10
CA SER A 130 3.77 -2.24 0.57
C SER A 130 3.47 -2.24 2.08
N VAL A 131 2.94 -3.35 2.64
CA VAL A 131 2.76 -3.55 4.09
C VAL A 131 4.10 -3.41 4.83
N ILE A 132 5.12 -4.15 4.37
CA ILE A 132 6.45 -4.15 5.01
C ILE A 132 7.04 -2.73 5.00
N GLN A 133 6.97 -2.04 3.88
CA GLN A 133 7.54 -0.70 3.73
C GLN A 133 6.76 0.35 4.52
N SER A 134 5.42 0.29 4.53
CA SER A 134 4.57 1.19 5.31
C SER A 134 4.81 1.00 6.81
N ALA A 135 4.90 -0.24 7.29
CA ALA A 135 5.20 -0.56 8.67
C ALA A 135 6.59 -0.02 9.08
N ARG A 136 7.62 -0.23 8.23
CA ARG A 136 8.97 0.34 8.45
C ARG A 136 8.94 1.87 8.47
N GLY A 137 8.20 2.49 7.55
CA GLY A 137 8.03 3.94 7.50
C GLY A 137 7.40 4.50 8.77
N LEU A 138 6.36 3.84 9.29
CA LEU A 138 5.71 4.21 10.57
C LEU A 138 6.65 4.02 11.76
N TRP A 139 7.38 2.92 11.81
CA TRP A 139 8.32 2.63 12.89
C TRP A 139 9.46 3.64 12.98
N ASN A 140 10.00 4.03 11.83
CA ASN A 140 11.10 5.00 11.73
C ASN A 140 10.61 6.45 11.77
N PHE A 141 9.29 6.68 11.94
CA PHE A 141 8.77 8.04 11.98
C PHE A 141 9.10 8.69 13.33
N PRO A 142 9.84 9.82 13.35
CA PRO A 142 10.26 10.45 14.59
C PRO A 142 9.03 10.86 15.41
N TRP A 143 8.88 10.28 16.59
CA TRP A 143 7.93 10.74 17.59
C TRP A 143 8.39 12.12 18.06
N ARG A 144 7.76 13.17 17.56
CA ARG A 144 7.95 14.52 18.08
C ARG A 144 7.42 14.50 19.52
N ARG A 145 8.32 14.35 20.51
CA ARG A 145 7.99 14.70 21.90
C ARG A 145 7.52 16.15 21.85
N ARG A 146 6.26 16.42 22.20
CA ARG A 146 5.80 17.77 22.53
C ARG A 146 6.72 18.20 23.67
N ARG A 147 7.65 19.10 23.41
CA ARG A 147 8.28 19.87 24.48
C ARG A 147 7.16 20.64 25.13
N SER A 148 6.89 20.34 26.39
CA SER A 148 6.03 21.15 27.23
C SER A 148 6.59 22.56 27.25
N PRO A 149 5.78 23.62 27.10
CA PRO A 149 6.25 25.00 27.19
C PRO A 149 6.37 25.44 28.68
N GLU A 150 6.92 24.60 29.52
CA GLU A 150 7.16 24.90 30.94
C GLU A 150 8.64 24.87 31.18
N GLU A 151 9.34 25.92 30.80
CA GLU A 151 10.62 26.34 31.37
C GLU A 151 11.10 27.64 30.67
N SER A 152 10.27 28.66 30.69
CA SER A 152 10.70 30.05 30.45
C SER A 152 9.98 31.00 31.39
N GLY A 153 10.09 30.70 32.69
CA GLY A 153 9.60 31.54 33.76
C GLY A 153 10.61 31.52 34.90
N GLU A 154 11.75 32.19 34.74
CA GLU A 154 12.52 32.83 35.81
C GLU A 154 13.46 33.88 35.18
#